data_259a2982cd86c28dec8b16e96ce5bd3c
#
_entry.id   259a2982cd86c28dec8b16e96ce5bd3c
#
_cell.length_a   1.000
_cell.length_b   1.000
_cell.length_c   1.000
_cell.angle_alpha   90.00
_cell.angle_beta   90.00
_cell.angle_gamma   90.00
#
_symmetry.space_group_name_H-M   'P 1'
#
loop_
_entity.id
_entity.type
_entity.pdbx_description
1 polymer ?
#
loop_
_entity_poly.entity_id
_entity_poly.type
_entity_poly.pdbx_seq_one_letter_code
_entity_poly.pdbx_strand_id
1 'polypeptide(L)'
;ETVEIEFDQDIEKLCAEIGQMPIPPYLGREAEELDVERYQTVFANDERLGSAAAPTASLHMDDEFLKKVEQATQVCKINLNVGYGTFEPLADGLIDSATKLHEEDYYISTSSADLINNTLENKGKVLSVGTTTLRALESAFDQKSHKVISGPQSTDIFISPGYKFKVC
;
A
#
# COMPACT_ATOMS: atom_id res chain seq x y z
N GLU A 1 5.50 -5.19 -22.51
CA GLU A 1 5.45 -4.30 -23.68
C GLU A 1 4.78 -3.01 -23.24
N THR A 2 5.44 -1.86 -23.41
CA THR A 2 4.90 -0.55 -23.03
C THR A 2 4.23 0.06 -24.28
N VAL A 3 3.01 0.55 -24.12
CA VAL A 3 2.26 1.24 -25.17
C VAL A 3 2.10 2.69 -24.74
N GLU A 4 2.46 3.62 -25.61
CA GLU A 4 2.20 5.05 -25.44
C GLU A 4 0.91 5.40 -26.18
N ILE A 5 -0.01 6.06 -25.50
CA ILE A 5 -1.31 6.45 -26.05
C ILE A 5 -1.44 7.96 -25.88
N GLU A 6 -1.66 8.67 -27.00
CA GLU A 6 -1.97 10.10 -26.98
C GLU A 6 -3.48 10.31 -26.86
N PHE A 7 -3.87 11.24 -26.00
CA PHE A 7 -5.26 11.64 -25.80
C PHE A 7 -5.42 13.12 -26.12
N ASP A 8 -6.50 13.47 -26.78
CA ASP A 8 -6.96 14.84 -27.04
C ASP A 8 -7.94 15.35 -25.97
N GLN A 9 -8.24 14.53 -24.97
CA GLN A 9 -9.19 14.80 -23.89
C GLN A 9 -8.52 14.62 -22.52
N ASP A 10 -9.19 15.12 -21.50
CA ASP A 10 -8.79 14.88 -20.10
C ASP A 10 -8.96 13.38 -19.78
N ILE A 11 -7.82 12.70 -19.55
CA ILE A 11 -7.80 11.25 -19.32
C ILE A 11 -8.54 10.87 -18.04
N GLU A 12 -8.51 11.70 -16.99
CA GLU A 12 -9.23 11.42 -15.75
C GLU A 12 -10.74 11.43 -15.96
N LYS A 13 -11.25 12.38 -16.74
CA LYS A 13 -12.67 12.40 -17.12
C LYS A 13 -13.05 11.20 -17.97
N LEU A 14 -12.23 10.87 -18.94
CA LEU A 14 -12.48 9.71 -19.79
C LEU A 14 -12.51 8.43 -18.97
N CYS A 15 -11.57 8.23 -18.07
CA CYS A 15 -11.54 7.08 -17.16
C CYS A 15 -12.77 7.04 -16.24
N ALA A 16 -13.27 8.19 -15.78
CA ALA A 16 -14.47 8.26 -14.96
C ALA A 16 -15.75 7.91 -15.75
N GLU A 17 -15.79 8.23 -17.06
CA GLU A 17 -16.97 8.00 -17.90
C GLU A 17 -17.06 6.56 -18.44
N ILE A 18 -15.94 5.99 -18.87
CA ILE A 18 -15.92 4.68 -19.55
C ILE A 18 -15.07 3.63 -18.84
N GLY A 19 -14.30 4.01 -17.82
CA GLY A 19 -13.44 3.11 -17.08
C GLY A 19 -14.24 2.14 -16.21
N GLN A 20 -13.62 1.00 -15.92
CA GLN A 20 -14.15 0.02 -14.97
C GLN A 20 -13.22 -0.08 -13.76
N MET A 21 -13.80 -0.38 -12.59
CA MET A 21 -13.01 -0.63 -11.39
C MET A 21 -12.06 -1.80 -11.62
N PRO A 22 -10.74 -1.63 -11.43
CA PRO A 22 -9.76 -2.70 -11.61
C PRO A 22 -9.79 -3.67 -10.43
N ILE A 23 -10.81 -4.53 -10.38
CA ILE A 23 -10.88 -5.57 -9.34
C ILE A 23 -9.86 -6.68 -9.59
N PRO A 24 -9.40 -7.38 -8.54
CA PRO A 24 -8.41 -8.43 -8.67
C PRO A 24 -8.84 -9.55 -9.61
N PRO A 25 -7.99 -9.97 -10.57
CA PRO A 25 -8.33 -11.00 -11.56
C PRO A 25 -8.76 -12.36 -10.95
N TYR A 26 -8.28 -12.68 -9.75
CA TYR A 26 -8.64 -13.94 -9.07
C TYR A 26 -10.12 -14.00 -8.63
N LEU A 27 -10.87 -12.89 -8.68
CA LEU A 27 -12.31 -12.90 -8.46
C LEU A 27 -13.07 -13.57 -9.60
N GLY A 28 -12.46 -13.68 -10.79
CA GLY A 28 -13.01 -14.45 -11.92
C GLY A 28 -14.33 -13.91 -12.50
N ARG A 29 -14.61 -12.61 -12.27
CA ARG A 29 -15.78 -11.91 -12.80
C ARG A 29 -15.40 -10.48 -13.22
N GLU A 30 -16.27 -9.86 -13.97
CA GLU A 30 -16.17 -8.42 -14.26
C GLU A 30 -16.54 -7.57 -13.04
N ALA A 31 -16.11 -6.31 -13.06
CA ALA A 31 -16.49 -5.34 -12.04
C ALA A 31 -17.97 -5.00 -12.12
N GLU A 32 -18.62 -4.83 -10.99
CA GLU A 32 -20.00 -4.41 -10.82
C GLU A 32 -20.06 -3.03 -10.19
N GLU A 33 -21.20 -2.33 -10.32
CA GLU A 33 -21.40 -1.00 -9.73
C GLU A 33 -21.12 -0.98 -8.23
N LEU A 34 -21.46 -2.05 -7.54
CA LEU A 34 -21.22 -2.20 -6.10
C LEU A 34 -19.73 -2.26 -5.73
N ASP A 35 -18.85 -2.64 -6.67
CA ASP A 35 -17.41 -2.71 -6.40
C ASP A 35 -16.79 -1.32 -6.25
N VAL A 36 -17.37 -0.29 -6.86
CA VAL A 36 -16.91 1.09 -6.70
C VAL A 36 -16.93 1.50 -5.22
N GLU A 37 -17.94 1.09 -4.49
CA GLU A 37 -18.05 1.33 -3.07
C GLU A 37 -17.29 0.30 -2.23
N ARG A 38 -17.42 -1.00 -2.55
CA ARG A 38 -16.91 -2.08 -1.71
C ARG A 38 -15.44 -2.40 -1.89
N TYR A 39 -14.86 -2.08 -3.05
CA TYR A 39 -13.42 -2.24 -3.29
C TYR A 39 -12.66 -0.97 -2.89
N GLN A 40 -13.03 -0.37 -1.77
CA GLN A 40 -12.41 0.81 -1.20
C GLN A 40 -12.38 0.71 0.33
N THR A 41 -11.38 1.30 0.95
CA THR A 41 -11.26 1.34 2.42
C THR A 41 -11.82 2.65 2.99
N VAL A 42 -12.30 2.59 4.22
CA VAL A 42 -12.82 3.77 4.95
C VAL A 42 -11.77 4.85 5.24
N PHE A 43 -10.49 4.57 5.02
CA PHE A 43 -9.39 5.52 5.17
C PHE A 43 -8.74 5.91 3.83
N ALA A 44 -9.38 5.60 2.70
CA ALA A 44 -8.94 6.11 1.41
C ALA A 44 -8.90 7.65 1.43
N ASN A 45 -7.98 8.22 0.66
CA ASN A 45 -7.79 9.66 0.62
C ASN A 45 -7.79 10.14 -0.83
N ASP A 46 -8.82 10.89 -1.20
CA ASP A 46 -9.01 11.44 -2.55
C ASP A 46 -7.93 12.46 -2.94
N GLU A 47 -7.21 13.03 -1.97
CA GLU A 47 -6.08 13.92 -2.25
C GLU A 47 -4.82 13.17 -2.67
N ARG A 48 -4.82 11.83 -2.58
CA ARG A 48 -3.68 10.97 -2.88
C ARG A 48 -4.08 9.79 -3.77
N LEU A 49 -4.64 10.13 -4.90
CA LEU A 49 -4.98 9.17 -5.95
C LEU A 49 -3.71 8.60 -6.60
N GLY A 50 -3.86 7.47 -7.30
CA GLY A 50 -2.78 6.85 -8.08
C GLY A 50 -2.53 5.37 -7.79
N SER A 51 -3.28 4.77 -6.85
CA SER A 51 -3.20 3.34 -6.57
C SER A 51 -4.12 2.55 -7.49
N ALA A 52 -3.58 1.53 -8.18
CA ALA A 52 -4.36 0.62 -9.03
C ALA A 52 -5.15 -0.43 -8.25
N ALA A 53 -4.89 -0.59 -6.95
CA ALA A 53 -5.56 -1.57 -6.11
C ALA A 53 -5.83 -1.03 -4.71
N ALA A 54 -6.97 -1.42 -4.13
CA ALA A 54 -7.27 -1.15 -2.72
C ALA A 54 -6.44 -2.06 -1.79
N PRO A 55 -6.12 -1.61 -0.56
CA PRO A 55 -5.46 -2.43 0.45
C PRO A 55 -6.43 -3.47 1.03
N THR A 56 -6.56 -4.62 0.34
CA THR A 56 -7.57 -5.65 0.59
C THR A 56 -7.59 -6.18 2.03
N ALA A 57 -6.47 -6.13 2.73
CA ALA A 57 -6.38 -6.52 4.14
C ALA A 57 -7.30 -5.72 5.06
N SER A 58 -7.77 -4.56 4.62
CA SER A 58 -8.56 -3.62 5.41
C SER A 58 -9.99 -3.40 4.90
N LEU A 59 -10.41 -4.10 3.83
CA LEU A 59 -11.76 -3.94 3.26
C LEU A 59 -12.89 -4.32 4.23
N HIS A 60 -12.59 -5.12 5.23
CA HIS A 60 -13.56 -5.53 6.26
C HIS A 60 -13.70 -4.50 7.40
N MET A 61 -12.86 -3.45 7.42
CA MET A 61 -12.89 -2.43 8.45
C MET A 61 -13.90 -1.35 8.10
N ASP A 62 -14.74 -1.00 9.06
CA ASP A 62 -15.65 0.14 9.01
C ASP A 62 -15.21 1.25 10.00
N ASP A 63 -15.90 2.39 9.95
CA ASP A 63 -15.60 3.53 10.81
C ASP A 63 -15.76 3.21 12.30
N GLU A 64 -16.72 2.34 12.67
CA GLU A 64 -16.93 1.94 14.05
C GLU A 64 -15.76 1.11 14.57
N PHE A 65 -15.27 0.18 13.75
CA PHE A 65 -14.09 -0.63 14.07
C PHE A 65 -12.85 0.25 14.22
N LEU A 66 -12.61 1.17 13.28
CA LEU A 66 -11.47 2.09 13.38
C LEU A 66 -11.51 2.94 14.64
N LYS A 67 -12.66 3.50 15.00
CA LYS A 67 -12.84 4.26 16.25
C LYS A 67 -12.49 3.42 17.48
N LYS A 68 -12.89 2.15 17.51
CA LYS A 68 -12.53 1.24 18.62
C LYS A 68 -11.03 0.99 18.68
N VAL A 69 -10.37 0.82 17.54
CA VAL A 69 -8.91 0.66 17.48
C VAL A 69 -8.20 1.92 17.97
N GLU A 70 -8.63 3.10 17.51
CA GLU A 70 -8.07 4.40 17.92
C GLU A 70 -8.24 4.68 19.43
N GLN A 71 -9.29 4.15 20.05
CA GLN A 71 -9.48 4.21 21.51
C GLN A 71 -8.56 3.26 22.27
N ALA A 72 -8.15 2.17 21.66
CA ALA A 72 -7.33 1.13 22.30
C ALA A 72 -5.83 1.31 22.07
N THR A 73 -5.42 1.96 20.98
CA THR A 73 -4.02 2.12 20.60
C THR A 73 -3.82 3.36 19.74
N GLN A 74 -2.57 3.72 19.51
CA GLN A 74 -2.22 4.78 18.56
C GLN A 74 -2.29 4.23 17.14
N VAL A 75 -2.87 5.02 16.24
CA VAL A 75 -2.99 4.69 14.81
C VAL A 75 -2.30 5.76 13.99
N CYS A 76 -1.47 5.35 13.04
CA CYS A 76 -0.94 6.23 12.02
C CYS A 76 -1.25 5.68 10.63
N LYS A 77 -1.29 6.57 9.67
CA LYS A 77 -1.57 6.23 8.28
C LYS A 77 -0.33 6.51 7.44
N ILE A 78 -0.07 5.63 6.51
CA ILE A 78 0.92 5.83 5.44
C ILE A 78 0.21 5.72 4.10
N ASN A 79 0.79 6.31 3.06
CA ASN A 79 0.29 6.18 1.71
C ASN A 79 1.27 5.32 0.90
N LEU A 80 0.74 4.41 0.11
CA LEU A 80 1.49 3.67 -0.90
C LEU A 80 0.61 3.54 -2.14
N ASN A 81 1.18 3.87 -3.29
CA ASN A 81 0.53 3.74 -4.58
C ASN A 81 0.87 2.38 -5.17
N VAL A 82 -0.10 1.47 -5.11
CA VAL A 82 0.04 0.13 -5.68
C VAL A 82 0.04 0.24 -7.20
N GLY A 83 1.13 -0.20 -7.83
CA GLY A 83 1.27 -0.21 -9.29
C GLY A 83 0.50 -1.36 -9.96
N TYR A 84 0.32 -1.27 -11.28
CA TYR A 84 -0.35 -2.31 -12.07
C TYR A 84 0.35 -3.67 -12.01
N GLY A 85 1.66 -3.70 -11.80
CA GLY A 85 2.43 -4.92 -11.64
C GLY A 85 2.02 -5.80 -10.46
N THR A 86 1.17 -5.29 -9.54
CA THR A 86 0.66 -6.10 -8.43
C THR A 86 -0.24 -7.26 -8.88
N PHE A 87 -0.78 -7.18 -10.09
CA PHE A 87 -1.60 -8.23 -10.70
C PHE A 87 -0.82 -9.17 -11.62
N GLU A 88 0.46 -8.90 -11.85
CA GLU A 88 1.31 -9.76 -12.66
C GLU A 88 1.73 -10.98 -11.84
N PRO A 89 1.61 -12.20 -12.41
CA PRO A 89 2.17 -13.39 -11.79
C PRO A 89 3.69 -13.23 -11.62
N LEU A 90 4.21 -13.64 -10.49
CA LEU A 90 5.66 -13.78 -10.35
C LEU A 90 6.16 -14.74 -11.43
N ALA A 91 7.24 -14.38 -12.11
CA ALA A 91 7.83 -15.23 -13.13
C ALA A 91 8.13 -16.62 -12.56
N ASP A 92 7.84 -17.66 -13.35
CA ASP A 92 8.16 -19.05 -12.99
C ASP A 92 9.68 -19.19 -12.77
N GLY A 93 10.09 -19.19 -11.52
CA GLY A 93 11.49 -19.26 -11.13
C GLY A 93 11.67 -19.47 -9.64
N LEU A 94 12.88 -19.76 -9.22
CA LEU A 94 13.22 -19.82 -7.81
C LEU A 94 13.14 -18.41 -7.23
N ILE A 95 12.23 -18.22 -6.28
CA ILE A 95 12.17 -17.01 -5.48
C ILE A 95 13.36 -17.04 -4.52
N ASP A 96 14.24 -16.07 -4.65
CA ASP A 96 15.42 -15.90 -3.80
C ASP A 96 15.49 -14.49 -3.21
N SER A 97 16.54 -14.21 -2.47
CA SER A 97 16.79 -12.91 -1.85
C SER A 97 17.08 -11.77 -2.84
N ALA A 98 17.29 -12.09 -4.12
CA ALA A 98 17.50 -11.11 -5.19
C ALA A 98 16.20 -10.81 -5.96
N THR A 99 15.11 -11.55 -5.70
CA THR A 99 13.81 -11.30 -6.30
C THR A 99 13.32 -9.92 -5.89
N LYS A 100 12.92 -9.12 -6.88
CA LYS A 100 12.35 -7.78 -6.69
C LYS A 100 10.94 -7.74 -7.22
N LEU A 101 10.11 -6.91 -6.60
CA LEU A 101 8.80 -6.56 -7.13
C LEU A 101 8.90 -5.29 -7.99
N HIS A 102 7.81 -4.94 -8.66
CA HIS A 102 7.69 -3.63 -9.29
C HIS A 102 7.88 -2.54 -8.24
N GLU A 103 8.55 -1.47 -8.64
CA GLU A 103 8.75 -0.30 -7.78
C GLU A 103 7.42 0.40 -7.53
N GLU A 104 7.15 0.71 -6.27
CA GLU A 104 5.95 1.39 -5.82
C GLU A 104 6.32 2.58 -4.95
N ASP A 105 5.71 3.72 -5.26
CA ASP A 105 5.92 4.95 -4.49
C ASP A 105 5.11 4.93 -3.21
N TYR A 106 5.74 5.39 -2.12
CA TYR A 106 5.06 5.56 -0.85
C TYR A 106 5.43 6.87 -0.16
N TYR A 107 4.60 7.26 0.79
CA TYR A 107 4.81 8.46 1.60
C TYR A 107 4.50 8.19 3.07
N ILE A 108 5.43 8.55 3.93
CA ILE A 108 5.27 8.52 5.39
C ILE A 108 5.36 9.95 5.90
N SER A 109 4.31 10.44 6.56
CA SER A 109 4.34 11.78 7.17
C SER A 109 5.35 11.82 8.33
N THR A 110 5.88 13.01 8.63
CA THR A 110 6.77 13.19 9.78
C THR A 110 6.12 12.74 11.07
N SER A 111 4.84 13.08 11.28
CA SER A 111 4.09 12.65 12.47
C SER A 111 3.94 11.13 12.57
N SER A 112 3.71 10.43 11.44
CA SER A 112 3.66 8.97 11.43
C SER A 112 5.02 8.35 11.73
N ALA A 113 6.09 8.87 11.13
CA ALA A 113 7.45 8.39 11.39
C ALA A 113 7.86 8.62 12.86
N ASP A 114 7.57 9.79 13.41
CA ASP A 114 7.85 10.11 14.82
C ASP A 114 7.11 9.16 15.77
N LEU A 115 5.83 8.90 15.50
CA LEU A 115 5.03 7.98 16.30
C LEU A 115 5.61 6.55 16.29
N ILE A 116 5.98 6.05 15.11
CA ILE A 116 6.60 4.74 14.94
C ILE A 116 7.95 4.70 15.66
N ASN A 117 8.81 5.68 15.44
CA ASN A 117 10.13 5.74 16.03
C ASN A 117 10.07 5.81 17.56
N ASN A 118 9.18 6.63 18.12
CA ASN A 118 8.94 6.67 19.57
C ASN A 118 8.45 5.33 20.10
N THR A 119 7.61 4.62 19.36
CA THR A 119 7.14 3.28 19.75
C THR A 119 8.30 2.30 19.82
N LEU A 120 9.18 2.29 18.81
CA LEU A 120 10.35 1.41 18.76
C LEU A 120 11.37 1.73 19.84
N GLU A 121 11.67 3.01 20.06
CA GLU A 121 12.59 3.47 21.11
C GLU A 121 12.12 3.03 22.53
N ASN A 122 10.81 3.03 22.75
CA ASN A 122 10.18 2.56 23.98
C ASN A 122 9.94 1.04 24.03
N LYS A 123 10.50 0.28 23.08
CA LYS A 123 10.33 -1.18 22.97
C LYS A 123 8.87 -1.62 22.85
N GLY A 124 8.03 -0.75 22.30
CA GLY A 124 6.65 -1.05 21.92
C GLY A 124 6.61 -1.92 20.66
N LYS A 125 5.41 -2.30 20.28
CA LYS A 125 5.17 -3.10 19.06
C LYS A 125 4.47 -2.26 18.02
N VAL A 126 4.92 -2.39 16.77
CA VAL A 126 4.28 -1.82 15.59
C VAL A 126 3.57 -2.95 14.85
N LEU A 127 2.28 -2.80 14.63
CA LEU A 127 1.47 -3.71 13.82
C LEU A 127 1.15 -3.05 12.50
N SER A 128 1.62 -3.63 11.40
CA SER A 128 1.23 -3.23 10.06
C SER A 128 -0.04 -3.97 9.63
N VAL A 129 -0.97 -3.25 9.03
CA VAL A 129 -2.16 -3.84 8.40
C VAL A 129 -1.99 -3.78 6.89
N GLY A 130 -1.85 -4.94 6.27
CA GLY A 130 -1.58 -5.11 4.85
C GLY A 130 -0.09 -5.26 4.50
N THR A 131 0.16 -6.03 3.45
CA THR A 131 1.51 -6.28 2.93
C THR A 131 2.15 -5.02 2.35
N THR A 132 1.37 -4.14 1.76
CA THR A 132 1.81 -2.85 1.24
C THR A 132 2.34 -1.95 2.36
N THR A 133 1.61 -1.85 3.48
CA THR A 133 2.06 -1.12 4.67
C THR A 133 3.35 -1.72 5.22
N LEU A 134 3.43 -3.04 5.33
CA LEU A 134 4.62 -3.74 5.80
C LEU A 134 5.83 -3.44 4.93
N ARG A 135 5.69 -3.53 3.60
CA ARG A 135 6.77 -3.24 2.65
C ARG A 135 7.27 -1.80 2.77
N ALA A 136 6.37 -0.83 2.83
CA ALA A 136 6.73 0.58 2.99
C ALA A 136 7.51 0.83 4.30
N LEU A 137 7.04 0.27 5.42
CA LEU A 137 7.70 0.46 6.73
C LEU A 137 9.09 -0.17 6.78
N GLU A 138 9.23 -1.42 6.29
CA GLU A 138 10.53 -2.11 6.28
C GLU A 138 11.52 -1.45 5.32
N SER A 139 11.05 -0.88 4.20
CA SER A 139 11.90 -0.12 3.28
C SER A 139 12.31 1.24 3.82
N ALA A 140 11.44 1.90 4.58
CA ALA A 140 11.71 3.20 5.17
C ALA A 140 12.68 3.15 6.36
N PHE A 141 12.99 1.94 6.86
CA PHE A 141 13.88 1.79 8.00
C PHE A 141 15.35 1.99 7.62
N ASP A 142 15.95 3.08 8.09
CA ASP A 142 17.37 3.34 7.92
C ASP A 142 18.19 2.62 8.99
N GLN A 143 19.08 1.72 8.53
CA GLN A 143 19.93 0.91 9.42
C GLN A 143 20.99 1.73 10.17
N LYS A 144 21.35 2.91 9.69
CA LYS A 144 22.37 3.74 10.35
C LYS A 144 21.80 4.51 11.52
N SER A 145 20.66 5.12 11.32
CA SER A 145 19.96 5.87 12.38
C SER A 145 19.05 4.99 13.25
N HIS A 146 18.77 3.76 12.83
CA HIS A 146 17.77 2.86 13.44
C HIS A 146 16.38 3.49 13.52
N LYS A 147 15.98 4.23 12.48
CA LYS A 147 14.71 4.97 12.44
C LYS A 147 13.99 4.75 11.12
N VAL A 148 12.68 4.84 11.17
CA VAL A 148 11.82 4.99 9.98
C VAL A 148 11.94 6.43 9.49
N ILE A 149 12.26 6.59 8.22
CA ILE A 149 12.46 7.90 7.60
C ILE A 149 11.14 8.39 7.00
N SER A 150 10.79 9.64 7.26
CA SER A 150 9.63 10.30 6.68
C SER A 150 9.88 10.84 5.27
N GLY A 151 8.81 11.14 4.54
CA GLY A 151 8.85 11.74 3.21
C GLY A 151 8.47 10.78 2.10
N PRO A 152 8.54 11.24 0.84
CA PRO A 152 8.31 10.43 -0.34
C PRO A 152 9.51 9.52 -0.59
N GLN A 153 9.24 8.25 -0.87
CA GLN A 153 10.23 7.23 -1.18
C GLN A 153 9.60 6.18 -2.09
N SER A 154 10.41 5.23 -2.61
CA SER A 154 9.92 4.10 -3.38
C SER A 154 10.44 2.78 -2.81
N THR A 155 9.80 1.67 -3.17
CA THR A 155 10.18 0.32 -2.74
C THR A 155 9.94 -0.72 -3.81
N ASP A 156 10.95 -1.55 -4.04
CA ASP A 156 10.88 -2.79 -4.83
C ASP A 156 11.08 -4.04 -3.96
N ILE A 157 11.05 -3.89 -2.63
CA ILE A 157 11.34 -4.96 -1.68
C ILE A 157 10.40 -6.14 -1.86
N PHE A 158 10.98 -7.33 -1.92
CA PHE A 158 10.30 -8.60 -1.81
C PHE A 158 10.62 -9.26 -0.45
N ILE A 159 9.62 -9.38 0.41
CA ILE A 159 9.76 -10.01 1.72
C ILE A 159 9.53 -11.50 1.57
N SER A 160 10.59 -12.29 1.65
CA SER A 160 10.59 -13.75 1.51
C SER A 160 10.78 -14.46 2.85
N PRO A 161 10.55 -15.79 2.91
CA PRO A 161 10.82 -16.56 4.12
C PRO A 161 12.25 -16.35 4.63
N GLY A 162 12.40 -16.09 5.92
CA GLY A 162 13.67 -15.77 6.54
C GLY A 162 14.03 -14.29 6.63
N TYR A 163 13.20 -13.40 6.07
CA TYR A 163 13.36 -11.96 6.25
C TYR A 163 13.32 -11.57 7.74
N LYS A 164 14.23 -10.69 8.15
CA LYS A 164 14.30 -10.20 9.53
C LYS A 164 13.68 -8.81 9.59
N PHE A 165 12.47 -8.75 10.14
CA PHE A 165 11.75 -7.50 10.33
C PHE A 165 12.52 -6.54 11.26
N LYS A 166 12.42 -5.25 10.95
CA LYS A 166 13.08 -4.16 11.67
C LYS A 166 12.08 -3.27 12.40
N VAL A 167 10.88 -3.13 11.81
CA VAL A 167 9.85 -2.22 12.31
C VAL A 167 8.68 -2.99 12.91
N CYS A 168 8.25 -4.09 12.26
CA CYS A 168 7.03 -4.83 12.63
C CYS A 168 7.30 -6.12 13.37
#